data_0762e48dcab641fff4b9a3dc4612998d
#
_entry.id   0762e48dcab641fff4b9a3dc4612998d
#
_cell.length_a   1.000
_cell.length_b   1.000
_cell.length_c   1.000
_cell.angle_alpha   90.00
_cell.angle_beta   90.00
_cell.angle_gamma   90.00
#
_symmetry.space_group_name_H-M   'P 1'
#
loop_
_entity.id
_entity.type
_entity.pdbx_description
1 polymer ?
#
loop_
_entity_poly.entity_id
_entity_poly.type
_entity_poly.pdbx_seq_one_letter_code
_entity_poly.pdbx_strand_id
1 'polypeptide(L)'
;MENNFKMLAKTFYGMEELLAEELKNLGAQEIEKGNRIVHFVGDKGFMYKTNMSLRTALKILKPIHTARVTNEHELYNMVYDFPWEEYLSHENSLAIDSVVFGDNFTHSLYVSQKAKDAIVDRFRENTGERPDVNLDHPDVRINIHIDLDQCTISLDSSGSSLHHRGYRTATNIAPLNEVLAAGIILLSGWDQTVDFLDPMCGSGTILIEAAMMACNIPANINRKEFAFEKWNDWDEELFYKIEEAQISKIRGLAGTISGFDKAPSAIEKARENIKNANLEEFITIEKNNFLYADKETDRPLHLLSNPPYGERLEGNMNQFYSEIGDTLKQKYQDTQAWMISANMEALKHVGLRPSRKIKLFNGKLETRLSLYSIYKGTKKTHKLNQEES
;
A
#
# COMPACT_ATOMS: atom_id res chain seq x y z
N MET A 1 -15.29 -2.64 29.11
CA MET A 1 -14.07 -2.89 28.30
C MET A 1 -14.57 -3.47 26.98
N GLU A 2 -14.36 -2.80 25.86
CA GLU A 2 -14.67 -3.40 24.56
C GLU A 2 -13.83 -4.67 24.39
N ASN A 3 -14.47 -5.74 23.95
CA ASN A 3 -13.76 -7.02 23.78
C ASN A 3 -12.85 -6.93 22.58
N ASN A 4 -11.59 -7.34 22.74
CA ASN A 4 -10.68 -7.54 21.63
C ASN A 4 -11.21 -8.62 20.67
N PHE A 5 -10.99 -8.44 19.39
CA PHE A 5 -11.38 -9.38 18.34
C PHE A 5 -10.25 -9.58 17.34
N LYS A 6 -10.32 -10.69 16.61
CA LYS A 6 -9.37 -11.02 15.56
C LYS A 6 -9.62 -10.16 14.32
N MET A 7 -8.54 -9.72 13.72
CA MET A 7 -8.51 -9.00 12.45
C MET A 7 -7.41 -9.56 11.55
N LEU A 8 -7.51 -9.27 10.27
CA LEU A 8 -6.42 -9.54 9.33
C LEU A 8 -6.23 -8.32 8.41
N ALA A 9 -4.97 -7.98 8.15
CA ALA A 9 -4.59 -6.98 7.17
C ALA A 9 -4.02 -7.66 5.93
N LYS A 10 -4.54 -7.31 4.75
CA LYS A 10 -4.01 -7.76 3.44
C LYS A 10 -2.88 -6.84 3.00
N THR A 11 -1.84 -7.42 2.38
CA THR A 11 -0.70 -6.67 1.85
C THR A 11 -0.18 -7.27 0.54
N PHE A 12 0.84 -6.67 -0.05
CA PHE A 12 1.58 -7.26 -1.17
C PHE A 12 2.54 -8.35 -0.70
N TYR A 13 2.82 -9.29 -1.61
CA TYR A 13 3.86 -10.30 -1.40
C TYR A 13 5.22 -9.64 -1.09
N GLY A 14 5.87 -10.12 -0.05
CA GLY A 14 7.17 -9.62 0.41
C GLY A 14 7.10 -8.38 1.31
N MET A 15 5.88 -7.94 1.69
CA MET A 15 5.66 -6.84 2.64
C MET A 15 5.05 -7.29 3.98
N GLU A 16 4.89 -8.58 4.18
CA GLU A 16 4.27 -9.15 5.38
C GLU A 16 5.06 -8.78 6.64
N GLU A 17 6.40 -8.77 6.56
CA GLU A 17 7.27 -8.38 7.66
C GLU A 17 7.12 -6.89 8.02
N LEU A 18 7.08 -6.03 7.00
CA LEU A 18 6.87 -4.59 7.20
C LEU A 18 5.53 -4.30 7.86
N LEU A 19 4.45 -4.95 7.35
CA LEU A 19 3.12 -4.80 7.92
C LEU A 19 3.04 -5.30 9.36
N ALA A 20 3.69 -6.43 9.66
CA ALA A 20 3.76 -6.96 11.03
C ALA A 20 4.48 -5.98 11.98
N GLU A 21 5.57 -5.36 11.52
CA GLU A 21 6.29 -4.35 12.31
C GLU A 21 5.47 -3.07 12.49
N GLU A 22 4.75 -2.60 11.45
CA GLU A 22 3.82 -1.47 11.59
C GLU A 22 2.73 -1.77 12.63
N LEU A 23 2.11 -2.95 12.56
CA LEU A 23 1.08 -3.40 13.52
C LEU A 23 1.62 -3.45 14.94
N LYS A 24 2.82 -4.01 15.14
CA LYS A 24 3.50 -4.07 16.44
C LYS A 24 3.76 -2.67 16.99
N ASN A 25 4.26 -1.75 16.17
CA ASN A 25 4.53 -0.37 16.57
C ASN A 25 3.25 0.42 16.90
N LEU A 26 2.12 0.05 16.30
CA LEU A 26 0.80 0.59 16.66
C LEU A 26 0.23 -0.02 17.94
N GLY A 27 0.72 -1.17 18.40
CA GLY A 27 0.29 -1.85 19.62
C GLY A 27 -0.63 -3.07 19.41
N ALA A 28 -0.62 -3.68 18.22
CA ALA A 28 -1.36 -4.91 17.95
C ALA A 28 -0.91 -6.06 18.86
N GLN A 29 -1.87 -6.93 19.20
CA GLN A 29 -1.62 -8.17 19.92
C GLN A 29 -1.68 -9.37 18.97
N GLU A 30 -1.08 -10.50 19.36
CA GLU A 30 -1.16 -11.80 18.66
C GLU A 30 -0.88 -11.68 17.15
N ILE A 31 0.27 -11.08 16.79
CA ILE A 31 0.64 -10.85 15.39
C ILE A 31 1.15 -12.14 14.76
N GLU A 32 0.47 -12.63 13.72
CA GLU A 32 0.85 -13.83 12.96
C GLU A 32 0.91 -13.51 11.46
N LYS A 33 2.05 -13.80 10.83
CA LYS A 33 2.25 -13.58 9.39
C LYS A 33 1.75 -14.77 8.58
N GLY A 34 0.99 -14.49 7.53
CA GLY A 34 0.60 -15.45 6.49
C GLY A 34 1.09 -15.01 5.11
N ASN A 35 0.63 -15.64 4.05
CA ASN A 35 0.96 -15.25 2.69
C ASN A 35 0.11 -14.07 2.24
N ARG A 36 0.73 -12.88 2.07
CA ARG A 36 0.06 -11.59 1.74
C ARG A 36 -0.95 -11.12 2.78
N ILE A 37 -0.87 -11.64 3.99
CA ILE A 37 -1.73 -11.25 5.12
C ILE A 37 -0.94 -11.22 6.42
N VAL A 38 -1.44 -10.44 7.38
CA VAL A 38 -0.99 -10.48 8.78
C VAL A 38 -2.24 -10.51 9.65
N HIS A 39 -2.36 -11.54 10.49
CA HIS A 39 -3.40 -11.64 11.52
C HIS A 39 -2.96 -10.88 12.77
N PHE A 40 -3.92 -10.30 13.45
CA PHE A 40 -3.67 -9.56 14.69
C PHE A 40 -4.95 -9.42 15.52
N VAL A 41 -4.80 -9.02 16.77
CA VAL A 41 -5.90 -8.82 17.72
C VAL A 41 -5.87 -7.37 18.22
N GLY A 42 -7.04 -6.78 18.36
CA GLY A 42 -7.28 -5.46 18.93
C GLY A 42 -8.76 -5.18 19.13
N ASP A 43 -9.07 -4.03 19.71
CA ASP A 43 -10.45 -3.55 19.89
C ASP A 43 -10.96 -2.73 18.70
N LYS A 44 -12.16 -2.17 18.80
CA LYS A 44 -12.78 -1.31 17.78
C LYS A 44 -11.92 -0.07 17.48
N GLY A 45 -11.42 0.59 18.52
CA GLY A 45 -10.56 1.75 18.35
C GLY A 45 -9.24 1.41 17.67
N PHE A 46 -8.70 0.23 17.95
CA PHE A 46 -7.52 -0.26 17.23
C PHE A 46 -7.81 -0.55 15.76
N MET A 47 -9.00 -1.05 15.41
CA MET A 47 -9.45 -1.21 14.03
C MET A 47 -9.49 0.14 13.29
N TYR A 48 -10.02 1.19 13.91
CA TYR A 48 -10.02 2.53 13.35
C TYR A 48 -8.60 3.07 13.14
N LYS A 49 -7.77 2.95 14.18
CA LYS A 49 -6.36 3.35 14.15
C LYS A 49 -5.57 2.68 13.03
N THR A 50 -5.74 1.37 12.84
CA THR A 50 -5.03 0.61 11.81
C THR A 50 -5.46 0.99 10.40
N ASN A 51 -6.75 1.20 10.14
CA ASN A 51 -7.26 1.71 8.87
C ASN A 51 -6.68 3.08 8.53
N MET A 52 -6.56 3.97 9.50
CA MET A 52 -6.02 5.31 9.31
C MET A 52 -4.50 5.32 9.10
N SER A 53 -3.75 4.49 9.83
CA SER A 53 -2.31 4.68 10.00
C SER A 53 -1.43 3.73 9.19
N LEU A 54 -1.90 2.52 8.85
CA LEU A 54 -1.07 1.51 8.17
C LEU A 54 -0.73 1.94 6.74
N ARG A 55 0.57 1.90 6.43
CA ARG A 55 1.12 2.30 5.13
C ARG A 55 1.16 1.14 4.14
N THR A 56 1.44 -0.06 4.65
CA THR A 56 1.64 -1.27 3.83
C THR A 56 0.44 -2.20 3.77
N ALA A 57 -0.70 -1.83 4.39
CA ALA A 57 -1.95 -2.55 4.28
C ALA A 57 -2.76 -2.13 3.04
N LEU A 58 -3.36 -3.10 2.38
CA LEU A 58 -4.31 -2.90 1.28
C LEU A 58 -5.77 -2.88 1.78
N LYS A 59 -6.07 -3.69 2.78
CA LYS A 59 -7.39 -3.84 3.40
C LYS A 59 -7.26 -4.40 4.80
N ILE A 60 -8.20 -4.07 5.67
CA ILE A 60 -8.35 -4.65 7.00
C ILE A 60 -9.71 -5.33 7.07
N LEU A 61 -9.70 -6.61 7.40
CA LEU A 61 -10.89 -7.43 7.49
C LEU A 61 -11.12 -7.87 8.94
N LYS A 62 -12.41 -7.86 9.35
CA LYS A 62 -12.89 -8.39 10.63
C LYS A 62 -13.60 -9.72 10.37
N PRO A 63 -12.98 -10.89 10.64
CA PRO A 63 -13.66 -12.18 10.57
C PRO A 63 -14.84 -12.20 11.54
N ILE A 64 -16.00 -12.61 11.06
CA ILE A 64 -17.24 -12.69 11.85
C ILE A 64 -17.79 -14.11 11.96
N HIS A 65 -17.45 -14.98 11.02
CA HIS A 65 -17.86 -16.37 11.04
C HIS A 65 -16.89 -17.27 10.28
N THR A 66 -16.67 -18.49 10.78
CA THR A 66 -15.85 -19.50 10.11
C THR A 66 -16.50 -20.86 10.28
N ALA A 67 -16.67 -21.60 9.17
CA ALA A 67 -17.18 -22.96 9.18
C ALA A 67 -16.56 -23.79 8.05
N ARG A 68 -16.74 -25.09 8.13
CA ARG A 68 -16.33 -26.02 7.07
C ARG A 68 -17.41 -26.07 5.99
N VAL A 69 -17.01 -25.94 4.73
CA VAL A 69 -17.89 -26.09 3.56
C VAL A 69 -17.16 -26.89 2.47
N THR A 70 -17.79 -27.91 1.93
CA THR A 70 -17.20 -28.78 0.91
C THR A 70 -17.90 -28.66 -0.44
N ASN A 71 -19.06 -28.01 -0.48
CA ASN A 71 -19.86 -27.84 -1.68
C ASN A 71 -20.71 -26.55 -1.59
N GLU A 72 -21.31 -26.16 -2.71
CA GLU A 72 -22.12 -24.96 -2.84
C GLU A 72 -23.38 -24.93 -1.97
N HIS A 73 -23.92 -26.07 -1.64
CA HIS A 73 -25.14 -26.21 -0.81
C HIS A 73 -24.82 -25.90 0.66
N GLU A 74 -23.70 -26.45 1.13
CA GLU A 74 -23.19 -26.13 2.48
C GLU A 74 -22.80 -24.67 2.61
N LEU A 75 -22.18 -24.09 1.56
CA LEU A 75 -21.87 -22.66 1.53
C LEU A 75 -23.15 -21.82 1.63
N TYR A 76 -24.17 -22.14 0.81
CA TYR A 76 -25.44 -21.42 0.85
C TYR A 76 -26.09 -21.49 2.23
N ASN A 77 -26.19 -22.68 2.82
CA ASN A 77 -26.81 -22.88 4.14
C ASN A 77 -26.03 -22.13 5.24
N MET A 78 -24.68 -22.22 5.24
CA MET A 78 -23.83 -21.48 6.17
C MET A 78 -24.08 -19.98 6.13
N VAL A 79 -24.18 -19.41 4.92
CA VAL A 79 -24.42 -17.97 4.73
C VAL A 79 -25.85 -17.61 5.06
N TYR A 80 -26.82 -18.44 4.70
CA TYR A 80 -28.23 -18.22 4.98
C TYR A 80 -28.54 -18.25 6.48
N ASP A 81 -27.96 -19.20 7.23
CA ASP A 81 -28.20 -19.39 8.67
C ASP A 81 -27.51 -18.32 9.53
N PHE A 82 -26.55 -17.59 8.99
CA PHE A 82 -25.82 -16.55 9.74
C PHE A 82 -26.72 -15.35 10.05
N PRO A 83 -26.69 -14.78 11.28
CA PRO A 83 -27.60 -13.71 11.71
C PRO A 83 -27.19 -12.35 11.11
N TRP A 84 -27.42 -12.14 9.82
CA TRP A 84 -27.04 -10.94 9.09
C TRP A 84 -27.69 -9.66 9.64
N GLU A 85 -28.85 -9.77 10.29
CA GLU A 85 -29.60 -8.67 10.88
C GLU A 85 -28.81 -7.91 11.94
N GLU A 86 -27.76 -8.50 12.51
CA GLU A 86 -26.81 -7.84 13.41
C GLU A 86 -25.87 -6.87 12.67
N TYR A 87 -25.67 -7.04 11.39
CA TYR A 87 -24.66 -6.33 10.59
C TYR A 87 -25.23 -5.42 9.52
N LEU A 88 -26.40 -5.72 8.99
CA LEU A 88 -27.06 -4.95 7.94
C LEU A 88 -28.58 -5.11 8.03
N SER A 89 -29.30 -4.16 7.43
CA SER A 89 -30.77 -4.20 7.26
C SER A 89 -31.14 -4.36 5.78
N HIS A 90 -32.42 -4.50 5.47
CA HIS A 90 -32.94 -4.50 4.10
C HIS A 90 -32.76 -3.16 3.39
N GLU A 91 -32.59 -2.04 4.11
CA GLU A 91 -32.34 -0.70 3.56
C GLU A 91 -30.88 -0.51 3.13
N ASN A 92 -29.95 -1.35 3.60
CA ASN A 92 -28.55 -1.24 3.24
C ASN A 92 -28.27 -1.85 1.86
N SER A 93 -27.19 -1.39 1.25
CA SER A 93 -26.57 -2.02 0.09
C SER A 93 -25.38 -2.89 0.49
N LEU A 94 -25.17 -3.99 -0.22
CA LEU A 94 -24.05 -4.90 0.01
C LEU A 94 -23.24 -5.21 -1.25
N ALA A 95 -21.98 -5.57 -1.05
CA ALA A 95 -21.14 -6.22 -2.05
C ALA A 95 -20.37 -7.37 -1.42
N ILE A 96 -20.14 -8.41 -2.21
CA ILE A 96 -19.39 -9.59 -1.77
C ILE A 96 -18.21 -9.83 -2.69
N ASP A 97 -17.01 -9.80 -2.10
CA ASP A 97 -15.78 -10.22 -2.74
C ASP A 97 -15.43 -11.63 -2.22
N SER A 98 -14.97 -12.53 -3.09
CA SER A 98 -14.51 -13.82 -2.65
C SER A 98 -13.17 -14.23 -3.24
N VAL A 99 -12.43 -15.02 -2.47
CA VAL A 99 -11.17 -15.65 -2.85
C VAL A 99 -11.25 -17.12 -2.48
N VAL A 100 -10.92 -17.99 -3.42
CA VAL A 100 -11.05 -19.45 -3.24
C VAL A 100 -9.73 -20.13 -3.56
N PHE A 101 -9.36 -21.10 -2.73
CA PHE A 101 -8.22 -21.99 -2.92
C PHE A 101 -8.66 -23.44 -2.65
N GLY A 102 -8.23 -24.38 -3.48
CA GLY A 102 -8.58 -25.78 -3.41
C GLY A 102 -9.46 -26.24 -4.56
N ASP A 103 -9.85 -27.50 -4.52
CA ASP A 103 -10.53 -28.18 -5.64
C ASP A 103 -12.07 -28.10 -5.54
N ASN A 104 -12.61 -27.89 -4.33
CA ASN A 104 -14.06 -27.86 -4.09
C ASN A 104 -14.74 -26.63 -4.69
N PHE A 105 -14.03 -25.49 -4.71
CA PHE A 105 -14.51 -24.23 -5.26
C PHE A 105 -13.44 -23.66 -6.21
N THR A 106 -13.79 -23.54 -7.49
CA THR A 106 -12.87 -23.10 -8.55
C THR A 106 -13.17 -21.69 -9.08
N HIS A 107 -14.37 -21.18 -8.80
CA HIS A 107 -14.84 -19.90 -9.35
C HIS A 107 -15.26 -18.92 -8.23
N SER A 108 -14.40 -17.95 -7.92
CA SER A 108 -14.67 -16.96 -6.88
C SER A 108 -15.96 -16.17 -7.16
N LEU A 109 -16.20 -15.72 -8.40
CA LEU A 109 -17.41 -14.97 -8.74
C LEU A 109 -18.69 -15.78 -8.41
N TYR A 110 -18.69 -17.08 -8.67
CA TYR A 110 -19.82 -17.94 -8.35
C TYR A 110 -20.06 -18.02 -6.82
N VAL A 111 -18.99 -18.11 -6.02
CA VAL A 111 -19.08 -18.08 -4.55
C VAL A 111 -19.68 -16.77 -4.07
N SER A 112 -19.26 -15.62 -4.61
CA SER A 112 -19.84 -14.33 -4.27
C SER A 112 -21.32 -14.23 -4.61
N GLN A 113 -21.73 -14.74 -5.79
CA GLN A 113 -23.13 -14.73 -6.21
C GLN A 113 -23.99 -15.64 -5.34
N LYS A 114 -23.51 -16.85 -5.02
CA LYS A 114 -24.23 -17.82 -4.18
C LYS A 114 -24.43 -17.29 -2.76
N ALA A 115 -23.41 -16.66 -2.19
CA ALA A 115 -23.50 -16.04 -0.89
C ALA A 115 -24.47 -14.83 -0.88
N LYS A 116 -24.42 -14.01 -1.93
CA LYS A 116 -25.39 -12.91 -2.11
C LYS A 116 -26.82 -13.44 -2.16
N ASP A 117 -27.08 -14.51 -2.92
CA ASP A 117 -28.41 -15.12 -3.01
C ASP A 117 -28.89 -15.59 -1.63
N ALA A 118 -28.03 -16.25 -0.84
CA ALA A 118 -28.36 -16.72 0.49
C ALA A 118 -28.74 -15.56 1.45
N ILE A 119 -27.98 -14.45 1.44
CA ILE A 119 -28.32 -13.26 2.23
C ILE A 119 -29.65 -12.66 1.80
N VAL A 120 -29.86 -12.48 0.51
CA VAL A 120 -31.07 -11.88 -0.06
C VAL A 120 -32.30 -12.74 0.26
N ASP A 121 -32.20 -14.07 0.13
CA ASP A 121 -33.29 -14.99 0.39
C ASP A 121 -33.66 -15.00 1.88
N ARG A 122 -32.68 -14.96 2.79
CA ARG A 122 -32.93 -14.84 4.24
C ARG A 122 -33.73 -13.57 4.57
N PHE A 123 -33.31 -12.41 4.05
CA PHE A 123 -34.03 -11.16 4.29
C PHE A 123 -35.45 -11.20 3.72
N ARG A 124 -35.65 -11.73 2.49
CA ARG A 124 -36.99 -11.89 1.89
C ARG A 124 -37.90 -12.77 2.73
N GLU A 125 -37.38 -13.85 3.28
CA GLU A 125 -38.16 -14.77 4.12
C GLU A 125 -38.53 -14.10 5.45
N ASN A 126 -37.60 -13.40 6.08
CA ASN A 126 -37.79 -12.82 7.41
C ASN A 126 -38.56 -11.49 7.39
N THR A 127 -38.38 -10.65 6.37
CA THR A 127 -38.93 -9.27 6.33
C THR A 127 -39.83 -8.98 5.14
N GLY A 128 -39.84 -9.83 4.12
CA GLY A 128 -40.52 -9.57 2.82
C GLY A 128 -39.71 -8.65 1.89
N GLU A 129 -38.63 -8.07 2.35
CA GLU A 129 -37.78 -7.11 1.63
C GLU A 129 -36.34 -7.65 1.53
N ARG A 130 -35.49 -6.97 0.79
CA ARG A 130 -34.09 -7.42 0.59
C ARG A 130 -33.13 -6.23 0.53
N PRO A 131 -31.89 -6.40 0.96
CA PRO A 131 -30.83 -5.42 0.74
C PRO A 131 -30.51 -5.29 -0.76
N ASP A 132 -30.12 -4.09 -1.17
CA ASP A 132 -29.66 -3.80 -2.52
C ASP A 132 -28.20 -4.25 -2.74
N VAL A 133 -27.82 -4.41 -4.01
CA VAL A 133 -26.45 -4.71 -4.39
C VAL A 133 -25.81 -3.50 -5.02
N ASN A 134 -24.71 -3.02 -4.42
CA ASN A 134 -23.91 -1.93 -4.95
C ASN A 134 -22.42 -2.34 -4.92
N LEU A 135 -21.85 -2.61 -6.10
CA LEU A 135 -20.48 -3.12 -6.20
C LEU A 135 -19.44 -2.02 -5.95
N ASP A 136 -19.76 -0.77 -6.26
CA ASP A 136 -18.81 0.35 -6.18
C ASP A 136 -18.78 0.96 -4.77
N HIS A 137 -19.96 1.32 -4.23
CA HIS A 137 -20.10 2.01 -2.94
C HIS A 137 -21.13 1.32 -2.02
N PRO A 138 -20.90 0.06 -1.62
CA PRO A 138 -21.82 -0.63 -0.71
C PRO A 138 -21.76 -0.04 0.70
N ASP A 139 -22.85 -0.20 1.45
CA ASP A 139 -22.85 0.11 2.88
C ASP A 139 -22.10 -0.97 3.66
N VAL A 140 -22.27 -2.23 3.28
CA VAL A 140 -21.52 -3.36 3.87
C VAL A 140 -20.79 -4.15 2.79
N ARG A 141 -19.48 -4.19 2.88
CA ARG A 141 -18.64 -5.03 2.03
C ARG A 141 -18.21 -6.28 2.78
N ILE A 142 -18.55 -7.42 2.21
CA ILE A 142 -18.30 -8.74 2.79
C ILE A 142 -17.18 -9.41 2.00
N ASN A 143 -16.24 -10.04 2.69
CA ASN A 143 -15.20 -10.86 2.08
C ASN A 143 -15.40 -12.33 2.48
N ILE A 144 -15.48 -13.21 1.50
CA ILE A 144 -15.54 -14.66 1.70
C ILE A 144 -14.21 -15.25 1.26
N HIS A 145 -13.54 -15.92 2.17
CA HIS A 145 -12.30 -16.64 1.91
C HIS A 145 -12.52 -18.13 2.13
N ILE A 146 -12.29 -18.94 1.10
CA ILE A 146 -12.33 -20.39 1.19
C ILE A 146 -10.92 -20.91 0.93
N ASP A 147 -10.37 -21.60 1.92
CA ASP A 147 -9.09 -22.32 1.81
C ASP A 147 -9.36 -23.81 2.07
N LEU A 148 -9.21 -24.61 1.02
CA LEU A 148 -9.61 -26.01 0.96
C LEU A 148 -11.10 -26.20 1.29
N ASP A 149 -11.43 -26.50 2.53
CA ASP A 149 -12.80 -26.66 3.04
C ASP A 149 -13.16 -25.67 4.17
N GLN A 150 -12.23 -24.78 4.54
CA GLN A 150 -12.49 -23.77 5.56
C GLN A 150 -12.97 -22.48 4.92
N CYS A 151 -14.21 -22.10 5.19
CA CYS A 151 -14.80 -20.84 4.74
C CYS A 151 -14.84 -19.83 5.88
N THR A 152 -14.28 -18.64 5.65
CA THR A 152 -14.31 -17.51 6.56
C THR A 152 -15.06 -16.35 5.95
N ILE A 153 -16.08 -15.85 6.64
CA ILE A 153 -16.81 -14.63 6.33
C ILE A 153 -16.18 -13.49 7.14
N SER A 154 -15.86 -12.40 6.47
CA SER A 154 -15.29 -11.21 7.12
C SER A 154 -15.98 -9.94 6.64
N LEU A 155 -16.12 -8.95 7.50
CA LEU A 155 -16.46 -7.58 7.11
C LEU A 155 -15.19 -6.84 6.66
N ASP A 156 -15.27 -6.12 5.57
CA ASP A 156 -14.20 -5.24 5.10
C ASP A 156 -14.35 -3.87 5.75
N SER A 157 -13.51 -3.57 6.73
CA SER A 157 -13.54 -2.30 7.45
C SER A 157 -12.98 -1.13 6.64
N SER A 158 -12.21 -1.40 5.61
CA SER A 158 -11.54 -0.36 4.81
C SER A 158 -12.41 0.19 3.67
N GLY A 159 -13.30 -0.63 3.11
CA GLY A 159 -14.09 -0.28 1.92
C GLY A 159 -13.27 -0.35 0.64
N SER A 160 -13.00 0.78 -0.01
CA SER A 160 -12.04 0.80 -1.10
C SER A 160 -10.63 0.49 -0.58
N SER A 161 -9.76 -0.06 -1.44
CA SER A 161 -8.41 -0.42 -1.02
C SER A 161 -7.65 0.79 -0.44
N LEU A 162 -6.90 0.55 0.65
CA LEU A 162 -6.19 1.59 1.38
C LEU A 162 -5.07 2.28 0.56
N HIS A 163 -4.70 1.76 -0.61
CA HIS A 163 -3.82 2.49 -1.51
C HIS A 163 -4.48 3.75 -2.09
N HIS A 164 -5.80 3.82 -2.15
CA HIS A 164 -6.53 5.05 -2.44
C HIS A 164 -6.46 5.99 -1.24
N ARG A 165 -5.32 6.70 -1.09
CA ARG A 165 -5.03 7.58 0.04
C ARG A 165 -5.91 8.84 0.11
N GLY A 166 -6.57 9.19 -1.00
CA GLY A 166 -7.40 10.40 -1.12
C GLY A 166 -6.72 11.59 -1.81
N TYR A 167 -5.39 11.66 -1.79
CA TYR A 167 -4.67 12.79 -2.40
C TYR A 167 -4.55 12.71 -3.93
N ARG A 168 -4.67 11.53 -4.52
CA ARG A 168 -4.45 11.34 -5.95
C ARG A 168 -5.69 11.68 -6.77
N THR A 169 -5.63 12.78 -7.52
CA THR A 169 -6.64 13.17 -8.52
C THR A 169 -6.07 13.12 -9.93
N ALA A 170 -4.77 13.35 -10.09
CA ALA A 170 -4.07 13.35 -11.36
C ALA A 170 -3.13 12.16 -11.49
N THR A 171 -3.25 11.39 -12.56
CA THR A 171 -2.43 10.19 -12.79
C THR A 171 -1.75 10.20 -14.15
N ASN A 172 -0.58 9.57 -14.19
CA ASN A 172 0.04 9.09 -15.42
C ASN A 172 -0.55 7.71 -15.79
N ILE A 173 -0.26 7.22 -16.98
CA ILE A 173 -0.59 5.85 -17.36
C ILE A 173 0.12 4.89 -16.39
N ALA A 174 -0.63 4.06 -15.66
CA ALA A 174 -0.18 3.10 -14.64
C ALA A 174 0.82 3.69 -13.61
N PRO A 175 0.34 4.54 -12.68
CA PRO A 175 1.16 5.06 -11.60
C PRO A 175 1.59 3.94 -10.64
N LEU A 176 2.67 4.19 -9.88
CA LEU A 176 3.05 3.30 -8.78
C LEU A 176 1.93 3.28 -7.73
N ASN A 177 1.58 2.08 -7.24
CA ASN A 177 0.64 1.93 -6.14
C ASN A 177 1.22 2.52 -4.85
N GLU A 178 0.42 3.25 -4.08
CA GLU A 178 0.86 3.98 -2.88
C GLU A 178 1.36 3.05 -1.77
N VAL A 179 0.71 1.90 -1.58
CA VAL A 179 1.15 0.86 -0.63
C VAL A 179 2.49 0.28 -1.06
N LEU A 180 2.69 0.07 -2.38
CA LEU A 180 3.98 -0.37 -2.91
C LEU A 180 5.04 0.73 -2.74
N ALA A 181 4.71 1.99 -2.98
CA ALA A 181 5.62 3.13 -2.78
C ALA A 181 6.07 3.22 -1.31
N ALA A 182 5.15 3.18 -0.35
CA ALA A 182 5.48 3.14 1.07
C ALA A 182 6.35 1.93 1.42
N GLY A 183 6.01 0.74 0.91
CA GLY A 183 6.78 -0.48 1.12
C GLY A 183 8.21 -0.40 0.60
N ILE A 184 8.45 0.14 -0.58
CA ILE A 184 9.82 0.28 -1.12
C ILE A 184 10.65 1.32 -0.36
N ILE A 185 10.03 2.38 0.17
CA ILE A 185 10.70 3.34 1.04
C ILE A 185 11.16 2.64 2.33
N LEU A 186 10.29 1.86 2.98
CA LEU A 186 10.63 1.10 4.18
C LEU A 186 11.72 0.04 3.89
N LEU A 187 11.59 -0.72 2.79
CA LEU A 187 12.58 -1.73 2.38
C LEU A 187 13.95 -1.13 2.02
N SER A 188 13.96 0.13 1.57
CA SER A 188 15.19 0.84 1.25
C SER A 188 16.00 1.21 2.50
N GLY A 189 15.35 1.20 3.68
CA GLY A 189 16.00 1.56 4.94
C GLY A 189 16.37 3.03 5.01
N TRP A 190 15.58 3.92 4.36
CA TRP A 190 15.81 5.35 4.45
C TRP A 190 15.73 5.84 5.89
N ASP A 191 16.82 6.46 6.33
CA ASP A 191 16.83 7.25 7.55
C ASP A 191 16.16 8.60 7.24
N GLN A 192 15.01 8.86 7.83
CA GLN A 192 14.18 10.02 7.58
C GLN A 192 14.85 11.37 7.94
N THR A 193 16.06 11.35 8.49
CA THR A 193 16.89 12.53 8.74
C THR A 193 17.84 12.86 7.57
N VAL A 194 18.02 11.89 6.65
CA VAL A 194 18.86 12.03 5.46
C VAL A 194 18.03 12.60 4.30
N ASP A 195 18.64 13.46 3.50
CA ASP A 195 17.99 14.04 2.32
C ASP A 195 17.50 12.94 1.36
N PHE A 196 16.28 13.12 0.82
CA PHE A 196 15.61 12.17 -0.06
C PHE A 196 15.39 12.76 -1.45
N LEU A 197 15.70 11.97 -2.49
CA LEU A 197 15.53 12.38 -3.88
C LEU A 197 14.83 11.30 -4.71
N ASP A 198 13.76 11.67 -5.42
CA ASP A 198 13.22 10.91 -6.55
C ASP A 198 13.46 11.66 -7.86
N PRO A 199 14.48 11.28 -8.64
CA PRO A 199 14.89 12.01 -9.85
C PRO A 199 14.06 11.67 -11.11
N MET A 200 13.02 10.87 -10.98
CA MET A 200 12.06 10.55 -12.05
C MET A 200 10.67 10.36 -11.42
N CYS A 201 10.22 11.40 -10.68
CA CYS A 201 9.14 11.32 -9.72
C CYS A 201 7.75 11.09 -10.34
N GLY A 202 7.58 11.27 -11.64
CA GLY A 202 6.29 11.08 -12.29
C GLY A 202 5.20 11.95 -11.65
N SER A 203 4.17 11.33 -11.09
CA SER A 203 3.07 12.03 -10.37
C SER A 203 3.34 12.24 -8.87
N GLY A 204 4.57 12.05 -8.40
CA GLY A 204 5.01 12.39 -7.04
C GLY A 204 4.71 11.34 -5.96
N THR A 205 4.27 10.14 -6.30
CA THR A 205 3.82 9.13 -5.32
C THR A 205 4.88 8.80 -4.27
N ILE A 206 6.13 8.55 -4.69
CA ILE A 206 7.23 8.20 -3.78
C ILE A 206 7.54 9.39 -2.85
N LEU A 207 7.54 10.62 -3.37
CA LEU A 207 7.80 11.82 -2.60
C LEU A 207 6.73 12.08 -1.54
N ILE A 208 5.45 11.90 -1.90
CA ILE A 208 4.31 12.09 -0.99
C ILE A 208 4.37 11.05 0.13
N GLU A 209 4.54 9.76 -0.18
CA GLU A 209 4.63 8.70 0.82
C GLU A 209 5.88 8.90 1.73
N ALA A 210 7.01 9.37 1.18
CA ALA A 210 8.20 9.71 1.95
C ALA A 210 7.94 10.86 2.93
N ALA A 211 7.32 11.95 2.48
CA ALA A 211 7.00 13.09 3.32
C ALA A 211 5.99 12.73 4.43
N MET A 212 4.93 12.01 4.10
CA MET A 212 3.97 11.52 5.08
C MET A 212 4.63 10.60 6.12
N MET A 213 5.61 9.80 5.71
CA MET A 213 6.37 8.92 6.60
C MET A 213 7.29 9.70 7.52
N ALA A 214 8.10 10.61 6.98
CA ALA A 214 9.06 11.43 7.74
C ALA A 214 8.37 12.35 8.75
N CYS A 215 7.23 12.94 8.36
CA CYS A 215 6.44 13.81 9.22
C CYS A 215 5.49 13.03 10.16
N ASN A 216 5.49 11.69 10.12
CA ASN A 216 4.57 10.83 10.88
C ASN A 216 3.08 11.16 10.62
N ILE A 217 2.75 11.60 9.42
CA ILE A 217 1.36 11.84 9.00
C ILE A 217 0.69 10.48 8.76
N PRO A 218 -0.51 10.21 9.31
CA PRO A 218 -1.23 8.96 9.06
C PRO A 218 -1.47 8.73 7.56
N ALA A 219 -1.20 7.50 7.08
CA ALA A 219 -1.19 7.21 5.64
C ALA A 219 -2.53 7.50 4.94
N ASN A 220 -3.62 7.34 5.65
CA ASN A 220 -4.98 7.44 5.10
C ASN A 220 -5.76 8.66 5.61
N ILE A 221 -5.07 9.69 6.13
CA ILE A 221 -5.70 10.91 6.70
C ILE A 221 -6.53 11.69 5.65
N ASN A 222 -6.16 11.61 4.37
CA ASN A 222 -6.86 12.31 3.30
C ASN A 222 -8.01 11.49 2.67
N ARG A 223 -8.35 10.31 3.21
CA ARG A 223 -9.49 9.53 2.73
C ARG A 223 -10.79 10.19 3.14
N LYS A 224 -11.79 10.06 2.26
CA LYS A 224 -13.11 10.62 2.50
C LYS A 224 -13.95 9.79 3.47
N GLU A 225 -13.78 8.46 3.42
CA GLU A 225 -14.57 7.52 4.21
C GLU A 225 -13.85 6.17 4.37
N PHE A 226 -14.22 5.44 5.41
CA PHE A 226 -13.93 4.02 5.59
C PHE A 226 -15.25 3.25 5.66
N ALA A 227 -15.24 1.95 5.31
CA ALA A 227 -16.48 1.18 5.30
C ALA A 227 -17.10 1.00 6.70
N PHE A 228 -16.28 0.95 7.74
CA PHE A 228 -16.78 0.82 9.12
C PHE A 228 -17.65 2.01 9.58
N GLU A 229 -17.56 3.17 8.93
CA GLU A 229 -18.38 4.35 9.24
C GLU A 229 -19.87 4.13 8.93
N LYS A 230 -20.18 3.13 8.10
CA LYS A 230 -21.55 2.75 7.73
C LYS A 230 -22.08 1.55 8.54
N TRP A 231 -21.29 1.01 9.46
CA TRP A 231 -21.71 -0.15 10.25
C TRP A 231 -22.65 0.26 11.39
N ASN A 232 -23.55 -0.64 11.79
CA ASN A 232 -24.50 -0.39 12.88
C ASN A 232 -23.83 -0.05 14.21
N ASP A 233 -22.60 -0.52 14.43
CA ASP A 233 -21.81 -0.29 15.64
C ASP A 233 -20.78 0.85 15.50
N TRP A 234 -20.93 1.73 14.50
CA TRP A 234 -20.09 2.90 14.31
C TRP A 234 -20.07 3.81 15.54
N ASP A 235 -18.86 4.16 16.00
CA ASP A 235 -18.61 5.05 17.13
C ASP A 235 -17.81 6.26 16.66
N GLU A 236 -18.52 7.30 16.28
CA GLU A 236 -17.96 8.54 15.73
C GLU A 236 -17.06 9.26 16.74
N GLU A 237 -17.47 9.29 18.03
CA GLU A 237 -16.71 9.97 19.08
C GLU A 237 -15.36 9.27 19.32
N LEU A 238 -15.36 7.95 19.34
CA LEU A 238 -14.14 7.15 19.45
C LEU A 238 -13.21 7.37 18.25
N PHE A 239 -13.78 7.44 17.04
CA PHE A 239 -12.99 7.67 15.83
C PHE A 239 -12.29 9.03 15.86
N TYR A 240 -12.99 10.10 16.18
CA TYR A 240 -12.39 11.44 16.26
C TYR A 240 -11.33 11.54 17.36
N LYS A 241 -11.50 10.88 18.50
CA LYS A 241 -10.46 10.80 19.54
C LYS A 241 -9.20 10.11 19.02
N ILE A 242 -9.37 9.05 18.24
CA ILE A 242 -8.23 8.34 17.64
C ILE A 242 -7.57 9.18 16.57
N GLU A 243 -8.33 9.81 15.69
CA GLU A 243 -7.82 10.72 14.66
C GLU A 243 -7.00 11.85 15.28
N GLU A 244 -7.54 12.56 16.28
CA GLU A 244 -6.85 13.61 17.00
C GLU A 244 -5.56 13.11 17.65
N ALA A 245 -5.60 11.93 18.27
CA ALA A 245 -4.42 11.29 18.87
C ALA A 245 -3.36 10.87 17.80
N GLN A 246 -3.73 10.59 16.57
CA GLN A 246 -2.75 10.36 15.49
C GLN A 246 -2.21 11.70 14.94
N ILE A 247 -3.06 12.69 14.75
CA ILE A 247 -2.67 14.04 14.26
C ILE A 247 -1.69 14.70 15.25
N SER A 248 -1.90 14.56 16.56
CA SER A 248 -1.00 15.12 17.57
C SER A 248 0.43 14.57 17.55
N LYS A 249 0.68 13.48 16.82
CA LYS A 249 2.01 12.87 16.64
C LYS A 249 2.73 13.35 15.38
N ILE A 250 2.10 14.20 14.58
CA ILE A 250 2.71 14.78 13.38
C ILE A 250 3.88 15.65 13.82
N ARG A 251 4.98 15.57 13.10
CA ARG A 251 6.24 16.28 13.38
C ARG A 251 6.78 16.96 12.13
N GLY A 252 7.67 17.92 12.32
CA GLY A 252 8.37 18.57 11.21
C GLY A 252 9.34 17.63 10.50
N LEU A 253 9.68 17.97 9.27
CA LEU A 253 10.66 17.28 8.46
C LEU A 253 12.09 17.60 8.95
N ALA A 254 12.93 16.58 9.13
CA ALA A 254 14.31 16.75 9.60
C ALA A 254 15.31 16.95 8.45
N GLY A 255 15.15 16.22 7.34
CA GLY A 255 15.93 16.35 6.10
C GLY A 255 15.19 17.14 5.04
N THR A 256 15.61 17.02 3.79
CA THR A 256 14.89 17.57 2.63
C THR A 256 14.30 16.46 1.79
N ILE A 257 13.14 16.72 1.18
CA ILE A 257 12.53 15.80 0.20
C ILE A 257 12.38 16.56 -1.11
N SER A 258 13.07 16.08 -2.13
CA SER A 258 13.08 16.72 -3.44
C SER A 258 12.84 15.71 -4.55
N GLY A 259 12.33 16.19 -5.66
CA GLY A 259 12.16 15.38 -6.86
C GLY A 259 12.06 16.21 -8.11
N PHE A 260 12.31 15.53 -9.22
CA PHE A 260 12.14 16.14 -10.52
C PHE A 260 11.70 15.11 -11.58
N ASP A 261 11.21 15.63 -12.69
CA ASP A 261 10.89 14.86 -13.88
C ASP A 261 11.16 15.70 -15.13
N LYS A 262 11.56 15.05 -16.23
CA LYS A 262 11.78 15.73 -17.50
C LYS A 262 10.49 16.20 -18.18
N ALA A 263 9.35 15.54 -17.89
CA ALA A 263 8.08 15.81 -18.51
C ALA A 263 7.32 16.92 -17.74
N PRO A 264 7.01 18.07 -18.36
CA PRO A 264 6.22 19.12 -17.70
C PRO A 264 4.88 18.63 -17.15
N SER A 265 4.18 17.78 -17.91
CA SER A 265 2.89 17.22 -17.49
C SER A 265 2.98 16.29 -16.28
N ALA A 266 4.12 15.65 -16.04
CA ALA A 266 4.37 14.88 -14.82
C ALA A 266 4.52 15.80 -13.61
N ILE A 267 5.27 16.88 -13.76
CA ILE A 267 5.46 17.91 -12.72
C ILE A 267 4.15 18.59 -12.32
N GLU A 268 3.30 18.92 -13.29
CA GLU A 268 1.98 19.51 -13.03
C GLU A 268 1.12 18.57 -12.17
N LYS A 269 1.05 17.27 -12.55
CA LYS A 269 0.33 16.25 -11.81
C LYS A 269 0.91 16.01 -10.41
N ALA A 270 2.24 16.02 -10.29
CA ALA A 270 2.89 15.86 -9.00
C ALA A 270 2.58 17.05 -8.08
N ARG A 271 2.61 18.29 -8.59
CA ARG A 271 2.23 19.49 -7.81
C ARG A 271 0.79 19.43 -7.35
N GLU A 272 -0.14 19.01 -8.22
CA GLU A 272 -1.55 18.82 -7.85
C GLU A 272 -1.72 17.79 -6.74
N ASN A 273 -1.09 16.61 -6.86
CA ASN A 273 -1.16 15.57 -5.84
C ASN A 273 -0.50 15.98 -4.51
N ILE A 274 0.64 16.69 -4.55
CA ILE A 274 1.34 17.23 -3.37
C ILE A 274 0.42 18.23 -2.66
N LYS A 275 -0.22 19.13 -3.40
CA LYS A 275 -1.19 20.10 -2.88
C LYS A 275 -2.39 19.39 -2.23
N ASN A 276 -2.97 18.39 -2.89
CA ASN A 276 -4.09 17.62 -2.34
C ASN A 276 -3.71 16.84 -1.07
N ALA A 277 -2.41 16.51 -0.91
CA ALA A 277 -1.87 15.90 0.30
C ALA A 277 -1.51 16.91 1.40
N ASN A 278 -1.62 18.23 1.14
CA ASN A 278 -1.17 19.32 2.02
C ASN A 278 0.33 19.21 2.38
N LEU A 279 1.19 18.93 1.39
CA LEU A 279 2.63 18.68 1.60
C LEU A 279 3.53 19.67 0.83
N GLU A 280 2.99 20.80 0.38
CA GLU A 280 3.71 21.79 -0.45
C GLU A 280 4.92 22.40 0.27
N GLU A 281 4.87 22.52 1.58
CA GLU A 281 5.97 23.04 2.40
C GLU A 281 7.09 22.00 2.67
N PHE A 282 6.80 20.69 2.48
CA PHE A 282 7.74 19.61 2.77
C PHE A 282 8.44 19.05 1.53
N ILE A 283 7.89 19.28 0.33
CA ILE A 283 8.38 18.67 -0.90
C ILE A 283 8.75 19.76 -1.92
N THR A 284 10.00 19.75 -2.32
CA THR A 284 10.48 20.58 -3.44
C THR A 284 10.42 19.79 -4.73
N ILE A 285 9.78 20.36 -5.77
CA ILE A 285 9.63 19.70 -7.05
C ILE A 285 9.91 20.65 -8.21
N GLU A 286 10.71 20.19 -9.19
CA GLU A 286 11.09 20.98 -10.36
C GLU A 286 11.12 20.16 -11.64
N LYS A 287 11.12 20.84 -12.79
CA LYS A 287 11.37 20.21 -14.07
C LYS A 287 12.87 20.08 -14.30
N ASN A 288 13.39 18.86 -14.32
CA ASN A 288 14.79 18.59 -14.59
C ASN A 288 14.94 17.21 -15.27
N ASN A 289 16.08 16.96 -15.90
CA ASN A 289 16.39 15.66 -16.52
C ASN A 289 17.53 15.00 -15.74
N PHE A 290 17.26 13.86 -15.12
CA PHE A 290 18.21 13.11 -14.32
C PHE A 290 19.56 12.86 -15.03
N LEU A 291 19.54 12.58 -16.31
CA LEU A 291 20.77 12.29 -17.05
C LEU A 291 21.75 13.48 -17.09
N TYR A 292 21.24 14.71 -16.91
CA TYR A 292 22.04 15.93 -16.94
C TYR A 292 22.14 16.63 -15.58
N ALA A 293 21.31 16.24 -14.61
CA ALA A 293 21.30 16.82 -13.28
C ALA A 293 22.53 16.39 -12.46
N ASP A 294 23.06 17.30 -11.68
CA ASP A 294 24.13 17.03 -10.72
C ASP A 294 23.55 16.86 -9.32
N LYS A 295 24.27 16.19 -8.43
CA LYS A 295 23.94 16.12 -7.00
C LYS A 295 24.14 17.50 -6.38
N GLU A 296 23.06 18.08 -5.86
CA GLU A 296 23.06 19.46 -5.32
C GLU A 296 23.54 19.57 -3.86
N THR A 297 23.83 18.46 -3.22
CA THR A 297 24.22 18.43 -1.81
C THR A 297 25.48 17.59 -1.60
N ASP A 298 26.37 18.07 -0.71
CA ASP A 298 27.51 17.28 -0.22
C ASP A 298 27.12 16.35 0.94
N ARG A 299 25.89 16.46 1.46
CA ARG A 299 25.37 15.60 2.52
C ARG A 299 25.03 14.20 1.99
N PRO A 300 24.94 13.20 2.87
CA PRO A 300 24.39 11.91 2.50
C PRO A 300 23.05 12.04 1.80
N LEU A 301 22.84 11.30 0.72
CA LEU A 301 21.64 11.34 -0.09
C LEU A 301 21.04 9.93 -0.22
N HIS A 302 19.75 9.82 0.05
CA HIS A 302 18.98 8.63 -0.25
C HIS A 302 18.19 8.85 -1.54
N LEU A 303 18.57 8.17 -2.59
CA LEU A 303 17.90 8.25 -3.89
C LEU A 303 17.03 7.02 -4.08
N LEU A 304 15.74 7.23 -4.36
CA LEU A 304 14.80 6.15 -4.67
C LEU A 304 13.96 6.53 -5.89
N SER A 305 14.02 5.73 -6.94
CA SER A 305 13.35 6.03 -8.20
C SER A 305 12.61 4.84 -8.80
N ASN A 306 11.55 5.16 -9.54
CA ASN A 306 10.82 4.23 -10.40
C ASN A 306 10.96 4.67 -11.88
N PRO A 307 12.10 4.36 -12.54
CA PRO A 307 12.32 4.74 -13.93
C PRO A 307 11.23 4.16 -14.84
N PRO A 308 10.95 4.81 -15.98
CA PRO A 308 10.01 4.24 -16.94
C PRO A 308 10.48 2.88 -17.43
N TYR A 309 9.54 1.94 -17.60
CA TYR A 309 9.74 0.61 -18.14
C TYR A 309 8.59 0.25 -19.10
N GLY A 310 8.86 -0.67 -20.06
CA GLY A 310 7.89 -1.06 -21.11
C GLY A 310 7.87 -0.09 -22.29
N GLU A 311 6.77 -0.05 -23.03
CA GLU A 311 6.59 0.71 -24.28
C GLU A 311 6.51 2.25 -24.09
N ARG A 312 6.80 2.75 -22.89
CA ARG A 312 6.63 4.17 -22.52
C ARG A 312 7.72 5.11 -23.02
N LEU A 313 8.82 4.57 -23.51
CA LEU A 313 9.89 5.35 -24.14
C LEU A 313 10.03 4.93 -25.60
N GLU A 314 9.89 5.91 -26.50
CA GLU A 314 10.40 5.79 -27.85
C GLU A 314 11.93 5.74 -27.73
N GLY A 315 12.55 4.57 -27.96
CA GLY A 315 14.00 4.44 -27.93
C GLY A 315 14.51 3.15 -27.29
N ASN A 316 15.83 3.04 -27.21
CA ASN A 316 16.50 1.87 -26.65
C ASN A 316 16.53 1.91 -25.12
N MET A 317 15.67 1.13 -24.46
CA MET A 317 15.61 1.02 -23.01
C MET A 317 16.94 0.61 -22.38
N ASN A 318 17.70 -0.26 -23.03
CA ASN A 318 19.00 -0.70 -22.55
C ASN A 318 20.01 0.46 -22.50
N GLN A 319 19.98 1.31 -23.51
CA GLN A 319 20.80 2.53 -23.53
C GLN A 319 20.39 3.49 -22.43
N PHE A 320 19.10 3.75 -22.24
CA PHE A 320 18.60 4.63 -21.20
C PHE A 320 19.03 4.16 -19.79
N TYR A 321 18.95 2.86 -19.51
CA TYR A 321 19.41 2.33 -18.22
C TYR A 321 20.93 2.37 -18.05
N SER A 322 21.70 2.27 -19.16
CA SER A 322 23.15 2.52 -19.17
C SER A 322 23.46 3.97 -18.79
N GLU A 323 22.76 4.91 -19.40
CA GLU A 323 22.91 6.35 -19.10
C GLU A 323 22.54 6.68 -17.65
N ILE A 324 21.50 6.05 -17.06
CA ILE A 324 21.19 6.13 -15.62
C ILE A 324 22.39 5.70 -14.79
N GLY A 325 22.98 4.56 -15.11
CA GLY A 325 24.14 4.04 -14.38
C GLY A 325 25.38 4.93 -14.47
N ASP A 326 25.62 5.51 -15.64
CA ASP A 326 26.74 6.44 -15.82
C ASP A 326 26.51 7.77 -15.08
N THR A 327 25.28 8.28 -15.09
CA THR A 327 24.90 9.46 -14.29
C THR A 327 25.12 9.22 -12.79
N LEU A 328 24.68 8.07 -12.28
CA LEU A 328 24.90 7.69 -10.89
C LEU A 328 26.39 7.68 -10.52
N LYS A 329 27.23 7.04 -11.36
CA LYS A 329 28.69 6.95 -11.12
C LYS A 329 29.38 8.31 -11.13
N GLN A 330 29.01 9.16 -12.08
CA GLN A 330 29.74 10.40 -12.36
C GLN A 330 29.28 11.55 -11.48
N LYS A 331 27.97 11.63 -11.19
CA LYS A 331 27.33 12.80 -10.60
C LYS A 331 26.75 12.59 -9.20
N TYR A 332 26.45 11.34 -8.82
CA TYR A 332 25.78 11.03 -7.54
C TYR A 332 26.68 10.19 -6.62
N GLN A 333 27.92 10.60 -6.45
CA GLN A 333 28.84 9.93 -5.52
C GLN A 333 28.34 10.07 -4.07
N ASP A 334 28.72 9.11 -3.22
CA ASP A 334 28.33 9.01 -1.81
C ASP A 334 26.78 8.99 -1.64
N THR A 335 26.11 8.17 -2.47
CA THR A 335 24.66 8.03 -2.50
C THR A 335 24.24 6.57 -2.40
N GLN A 336 23.19 6.31 -1.64
CA GLN A 336 22.47 5.04 -1.66
C GLN A 336 21.35 5.16 -2.73
N ALA A 337 21.59 4.60 -3.89
CA ALA A 337 20.64 4.70 -5.00
C ALA A 337 19.80 3.42 -5.13
N TRP A 338 18.52 3.54 -4.81
CA TRP A 338 17.54 2.49 -4.99
C TRP A 338 16.73 2.69 -6.26
N MET A 339 16.48 1.62 -6.97
CA MET A 339 15.70 1.65 -8.20
C MET A 339 14.76 0.45 -8.26
N ILE A 340 13.45 0.71 -8.45
CA ILE A 340 12.46 -0.34 -8.75
C ILE A 340 12.20 -0.39 -10.25
N SER A 341 12.19 -1.58 -10.83
CA SER A 341 11.87 -1.76 -12.26
C SER A 341 11.28 -3.14 -12.52
N ALA A 342 10.36 -3.19 -13.47
CA ALA A 342 9.88 -4.45 -14.04
C ALA A 342 10.68 -4.90 -15.27
N ASN A 343 11.54 -4.06 -15.83
CA ASN A 343 12.35 -4.41 -16.99
C ASN A 343 13.65 -5.10 -16.55
N MET A 344 13.59 -6.42 -16.36
CA MET A 344 14.71 -7.22 -15.90
C MET A 344 15.89 -7.23 -16.89
N GLU A 345 15.65 -7.04 -18.18
CA GLU A 345 16.69 -6.95 -19.19
C GLU A 345 17.40 -5.60 -19.10
N ALA A 346 16.67 -4.50 -19.09
CA ALA A 346 17.26 -3.17 -18.98
C ALA A 346 18.09 -2.98 -17.69
N LEU A 347 17.67 -3.61 -16.56
CA LEU A 347 18.44 -3.60 -15.32
C LEU A 347 19.86 -4.18 -15.45
N LYS A 348 20.12 -5.05 -16.41
CA LYS A 348 21.47 -5.58 -16.68
C LYS A 348 22.40 -4.55 -17.28
N HIS A 349 21.83 -3.55 -17.96
CA HIS A 349 22.56 -2.49 -18.65
C HIS A 349 22.91 -1.27 -17.79
N VAL A 350 22.46 -1.19 -16.52
CA VAL A 350 22.83 -0.10 -15.59
C VAL A 350 24.37 -0.01 -15.41
N GLY A 351 25.10 -1.08 -15.68
CA GLY A 351 26.55 -1.08 -15.62
C GLY A 351 27.14 -0.94 -14.20
N LEU A 352 26.29 -1.11 -13.18
CA LEU A 352 26.62 -1.17 -11.76
C LEU A 352 26.16 -2.52 -11.19
N ARG A 353 26.96 -3.08 -10.27
CA ARG A 353 26.55 -4.29 -9.56
C ARG A 353 25.69 -3.93 -8.35
N PRO A 354 24.40 -4.32 -8.31
CA PRO A 354 23.57 -4.04 -7.15
C PRO A 354 24.08 -4.80 -5.92
N SER A 355 24.13 -4.13 -4.77
CA SER A 355 24.52 -4.71 -3.48
C SER A 355 23.35 -5.46 -2.82
N ARG A 356 22.11 -5.09 -3.12
CA ARG A 356 20.90 -5.78 -2.65
C ARG A 356 19.85 -5.83 -3.77
N LYS A 357 19.08 -6.92 -3.81
CA LYS A 357 17.96 -7.11 -4.75
C LYS A 357 16.79 -7.70 -3.99
N ILE A 358 15.61 -7.12 -4.16
CA ILE A 358 14.37 -7.57 -3.54
C ILE A 358 13.34 -7.78 -4.65
N LYS A 359 12.73 -8.96 -4.69
CA LYS A 359 11.64 -9.30 -5.61
C LYS A 359 10.33 -8.79 -5.04
N LEU A 360 9.57 -8.05 -5.84
CA LEU A 360 8.26 -7.49 -5.49
C LEU A 360 7.30 -7.64 -6.66
N PHE A 361 6.06 -7.20 -6.48
CA PHE A 361 5.04 -7.20 -7.53
C PHE A 361 4.29 -5.86 -7.54
N ASN A 362 4.14 -5.28 -8.73
CA ASN A 362 3.23 -4.16 -8.97
C ASN A 362 1.98 -4.70 -9.70
N GLY A 363 0.93 -5.03 -8.96
CA GLY A 363 -0.19 -5.81 -9.47
C GLY A 363 0.26 -7.21 -9.89
N LYS A 364 0.08 -7.56 -11.16
CA LYS A 364 0.54 -8.85 -11.73
C LYS A 364 1.98 -8.82 -12.24
N LEU A 365 2.60 -7.63 -12.30
CA LEU A 365 3.90 -7.44 -12.89
C LEU A 365 5.01 -7.68 -11.86
N GLU A 366 5.88 -8.65 -12.12
CA GLU A 366 7.09 -8.85 -11.30
C GLU A 366 8.02 -7.64 -11.44
N THR A 367 8.47 -7.12 -10.31
CA THR A 367 9.40 -5.99 -10.21
C THR A 367 10.58 -6.35 -9.34
N ARG A 368 11.67 -5.63 -9.53
CA ARG A 368 12.88 -5.78 -8.71
C ARG A 368 13.28 -4.42 -8.15
N LEU A 369 13.37 -4.35 -6.82
CA LEU A 369 13.98 -3.23 -6.12
C LEU A 369 15.48 -3.55 -5.94
N SER A 370 16.35 -2.69 -6.46
CA SER A 370 17.79 -2.89 -6.49
C SER A 370 18.51 -1.72 -5.83
N LEU A 371 19.47 -2.02 -4.93
CA LEU A 371 20.35 -1.02 -4.32
C LEU A 371 21.67 -0.95 -5.07
N TYR A 372 22.06 0.25 -5.46
CA TYR A 372 23.37 0.60 -5.98
C TYR A 372 24.05 1.56 -4.98
N SER A 373 25.07 1.08 -4.27
CA SER A 373 25.86 1.92 -3.39
C SER A 373 26.92 2.63 -4.22
N ILE A 374 26.81 3.94 -4.34
CA ILE A 374 27.72 4.78 -5.11
C ILE A 374 28.72 5.41 -4.15
N TYR A 375 29.99 5.16 -4.32
CA TYR A 375 31.06 5.67 -3.49
C TYR A 375 32.14 6.34 -4.36
N LYS A 376 32.89 7.25 -3.76
CA LYS A 376 33.99 7.93 -4.43
C LYS A 376 35.19 6.99 -4.56
N GLY A 377 35.71 6.82 -5.77
CA GLY A 377 36.84 5.94 -6.06
C GLY A 377 36.45 4.46 -6.23
N THR A 378 37.35 3.55 -5.87
CA THR A 378 37.12 2.10 -6.02
C THR A 378 36.53 1.49 -4.74
N LYS A 379 35.83 0.36 -4.88
CA LYS A 379 35.30 -0.39 -3.71
C LYS A 379 36.38 -0.75 -2.68
N LYS A 380 37.62 -0.95 -3.14
CA LYS A 380 38.75 -1.27 -2.28
C LYS A 380 39.18 -0.07 -1.44
N THR A 381 39.28 1.10 -2.04
CA THR A 381 39.60 2.36 -1.34
C THR A 381 38.52 2.75 -0.32
N HIS A 382 37.24 2.56 -0.68
CA HIS A 382 36.15 2.85 0.22
C HIS A 382 36.13 1.95 1.48
N LYS A 383 36.45 0.65 1.33
CA LYS A 383 36.55 -0.26 2.48
C LYS A 383 37.73 0.11 3.40
N LEU A 384 38.88 0.51 2.85
CA LEU A 384 40.01 0.93 3.65
C LEU A 384 39.70 2.15 4.49
N ASN A 385 39.01 3.13 3.92
CA ASN A 385 38.62 4.36 4.64
C ASN A 385 37.56 4.12 5.74
N GLN A 386 36.76 3.02 5.66
CA GLN A 386 35.81 2.64 6.70
C GLN A 386 36.45 1.84 7.85
N GLU A 387 37.60 1.23 7.64
CA GLU A 387 38.37 0.51 8.67
C GLU A 387 39.27 1.49 9.46
N GLU A 388 39.51 2.69 8.95
CA GLU A 388 40.33 3.75 9.57
C GLU A 388 39.48 4.82 10.33
N SER A 389 38.17 4.78 10.25
CA SER A 389 37.22 5.68 10.94
C SER A 389 36.44 4.96 12.06
#